data_1b827cfc169c20186a0d9c71fc85453c
#
_entry.id   1b827cfc169c20186a0d9c71fc85453c
#
_cell.length_a   1.000
_cell.length_b   1.000
_cell.length_c   1.000
_cell.angle_alpha   90.00
_cell.angle_beta   90.00
_cell.angle_gamma   90.00
#
_symmetry.space_group_name_H-M   'P 1'
#
loop_
_entity.id
_entity.type
_entity.pdbx_description
1 polymer ?
#
loop_
_entity_poly.entity_id
_entity_poly.type
_entity_poly.pdbx_seq_one_letter_code
_entity_poly.pdbx_strand_id
1 'polypeptide(L)'
;VDDAHGVGTMGPRLGGTGQEQGVQDDIDVYFGTFAKSFALIGGFIAADPEIIGFLKYNTRSQIFAKSLPMPLVLGAQKRLEMMRDRPEFKEKLWTIVHALQSGLKNAGLDLGNTNSPVTPVYLKGGPAEASNLVVDLRENYGIFCSVVMYPVVPKGVIILRLIPTAVHTMEDVNYTVKAFSEIQSKLSQGLYDRENYAVGLGS
;
A
#
# COMPACT_ATOMS: atom_id res chain seq x y z
N VAL A 1 10.44 7.87 12.31
CA VAL A 1 9.20 7.37 11.67
C VAL A 1 9.52 6.94 10.25
N ASP A 2 9.10 5.73 9.86
CA ASP A 2 9.04 5.29 8.46
C ASP A 2 7.67 5.63 7.89
N ASP A 3 7.61 6.64 7.05
CA ASP A 3 6.38 7.12 6.43
C ASP A 3 6.34 6.84 4.92
N ALA A 4 6.92 5.70 4.53
CA ALA A 4 7.03 5.31 3.13
C ALA A 4 5.68 5.19 2.40
N HIS A 5 4.58 4.96 3.11
CA HIS A 5 3.22 4.92 2.57
C HIS A 5 2.43 6.21 2.76
N GLY A 6 2.79 7.06 3.72
CA GLY A 6 2.05 8.29 4.02
C GLY A 6 2.48 9.48 3.16
N VAL A 7 3.80 9.63 2.93
CA VAL A 7 4.31 10.76 2.14
C VAL A 7 3.72 10.75 0.72
N GLY A 8 3.19 11.90 0.30
CA GLY A 8 2.55 12.06 -1.00
C GLY A 8 1.10 11.55 -1.07
N THR A 9 0.54 11.02 0.03
CA THR A 9 -0.84 10.51 0.06
C THR A 9 -1.65 11.03 1.25
N MET A 10 -1.00 11.33 2.38
CA MET A 10 -1.61 11.79 3.63
C MET A 10 -1.12 13.19 4.01
N GLY A 11 -1.85 13.84 4.89
CA GLY A 11 -1.57 15.20 5.35
C GLY A 11 -2.12 16.29 4.41
N PRO A 12 -2.45 17.47 4.95
CA PRO A 12 -3.05 18.58 4.18
C PRO A 12 -2.21 19.00 2.98
N ARG A 13 -0.88 18.94 3.09
CA ARG A 13 0.08 19.28 2.03
C ARG A 13 0.83 18.05 1.49
N LEU A 14 0.28 16.84 1.67
CA LEU A 14 0.88 15.58 1.29
C LEU A 14 2.20 15.27 2.01
N GLY A 15 2.41 15.88 3.18
CA GLY A 15 3.60 15.72 4.00
C GLY A 15 3.66 14.39 4.77
N GLY A 16 2.60 13.57 4.72
CA GLY A 16 2.57 12.26 5.33
C GLY A 16 1.79 12.16 6.63
N THR A 17 1.99 11.07 7.35
CA THR A 17 1.24 10.67 8.55
C THR A 17 1.44 11.63 9.72
N GLY A 18 2.66 12.14 9.94
CA GLY A 18 2.93 13.13 10.97
C GLY A 18 2.14 14.41 10.75
N GLN A 19 2.06 14.87 9.50
CA GLN A 19 1.27 16.05 9.14
C GLN A 19 -0.24 15.78 9.25
N GLU A 20 -0.70 14.58 8.91
CA GLU A 20 -2.10 14.18 9.05
C GLU A 20 -2.55 14.20 10.51
N GLN A 21 -1.68 13.79 11.42
CA GLN A 21 -1.95 13.69 12.85
C GLN A 21 -1.59 14.97 13.63
N GLY A 22 -0.99 15.98 12.97
CA GLY A 22 -0.57 17.22 13.62
C GLY A 22 0.63 17.07 14.55
N VAL A 23 1.45 16.05 14.38
CA VAL A 23 2.63 15.72 15.21
C VAL A 23 3.93 15.73 14.39
N GLN A 24 3.96 16.45 13.29
CA GLN A 24 5.13 16.47 12.39
C GLN A 24 6.39 16.99 13.10
N ASP A 25 6.24 17.95 13.98
CA ASP A 25 7.35 18.58 14.69
C ASP A 25 7.89 17.71 15.85
N ASP A 26 7.19 16.66 16.23
CA ASP A 26 7.61 15.69 17.24
C ASP A 26 8.43 14.52 16.64
N ILE A 27 8.73 14.56 15.33
CA ILE A 27 9.46 13.50 14.63
C ILE A 27 10.92 13.88 14.50
N ASP A 28 11.80 13.23 15.27
CA ASP A 28 13.25 13.45 15.21
C ASP A 28 13.89 12.96 13.91
N VAL A 29 13.45 11.81 13.40
CA VAL A 29 13.96 11.22 12.16
C VAL A 29 12.80 10.76 11.29
N TYR A 30 12.64 11.39 10.16
CA TYR A 30 11.62 11.09 9.16
C TYR A 30 12.23 10.36 7.96
N PHE A 31 11.69 9.20 7.62
CA PHE A 31 12.05 8.46 6.41
C PHE A 31 10.89 8.46 5.41
N GLY A 32 11.20 8.77 4.16
CA GLY A 32 10.30 8.66 3.03
C GLY A 32 10.95 7.92 1.86
N THR A 33 10.13 7.31 1.02
CA THR A 33 10.61 6.62 -0.19
C THR A 33 10.13 7.31 -1.47
N PHE A 34 10.97 7.27 -2.50
CA PHE A 34 10.58 7.67 -3.86
C PHE A 34 9.94 6.52 -4.65
N ALA A 35 9.93 5.29 -4.11
CA ALA A 35 9.47 4.11 -4.83
C ALA A 35 7.94 3.93 -4.84
N LYS A 36 7.18 4.78 -4.17
CA LYS A 36 5.72 4.70 -4.07
C LYS A 36 5.06 5.93 -4.70
N SER A 37 4.60 6.90 -3.93
CA SER A 37 3.91 8.10 -4.44
C SER A 37 4.70 8.90 -5.47
N PHE A 38 6.02 8.88 -5.37
CA PHE A 38 6.90 9.55 -6.34
C PHE A 38 7.17 8.73 -7.61
N ALA A 39 6.82 7.43 -7.66
CA ALA A 39 7.05 6.54 -8.80
C ALA A 39 8.51 6.60 -9.35
N LEU A 40 9.50 6.54 -8.44
CA LEU A 40 10.93 6.59 -8.73
C LEU A 40 11.68 5.51 -7.94
N ILE A 41 13.00 5.62 -7.89
CA ILE A 41 13.89 4.77 -7.09
C ILE A 41 14.56 5.64 -6.03
N GLY A 42 14.80 5.05 -4.84
CA GLY A 42 15.50 5.69 -3.74
C GLY A 42 14.58 6.14 -2.62
N GLY A 43 15.13 6.92 -1.72
CA GLY A 43 14.44 7.46 -0.57
C GLY A 43 15.22 8.61 0.04
N PHE A 44 14.70 9.16 1.12
CA PHE A 44 15.32 10.27 1.82
C PHE A 44 15.10 10.14 3.32
N ILE A 45 16.00 10.75 4.07
CA ILE A 45 15.88 10.95 5.51
C ILE A 45 15.91 12.45 5.75
N ALA A 46 15.00 12.93 6.59
CA ALA A 46 14.98 14.27 7.12
C ALA A 46 15.10 14.23 8.65
N ALA A 47 16.03 14.99 9.19
CA ALA A 47 16.32 15.09 10.62
C ALA A 47 17.15 16.35 10.88
N ASP A 48 17.48 16.60 12.13
CA ASP A 48 18.40 17.67 12.50
C ASP A 48 19.79 17.52 11.86
N PRO A 49 20.51 18.64 11.63
CA PRO A 49 21.80 18.63 10.94
C PRO A 49 22.84 17.69 11.53
N GLU A 50 22.88 17.55 12.85
CA GLU A 50 23.81 16.67 13.55
C GLU A 50 23.54 15.21 13.23
N ILE A 51 22.26 14.80 13.19
CA ILE A 51 21.84 13.44 12.84
C ILE A 51 22.17 13.17 11.37
N ILE A 52 21.86 14.08 10.49
CA ILE A 52 22.18 13.95 9.05
C ILE A 52 23.69 13.92 8.84
N GLY A 53 24.45 14.72 9.55
CA GLY A 53 25.92 14.70 9.55
C GLY A 53 26.46 13.32 9.95
N PHE A 54 25.96 12.77 11.04
CA PHE A 54 26.33 11.41 11.48
C PHE A 54 25.99 10.34 10.43
N LEU A 55 24.77 10.37 9.89
CA LEU A 55 24.29 9.38 8.92
C LEU A 55 25.11 9.37 7.63
N LYS A 56 25.55 10.55 7.13
CA LYS A 56 26.39 10.65 5.93
C LYS A 56 27.68 9.84 6.02
N TYR A 57 28.28 9.77 7.19
CA TYR A 57 29.57 9.10 7.41
C TYR A 57 29.47 7.69 8.01
N ASN A 58 28.28 7.29 8.49
CA ASN A 58 28.09 6.02 9.18
C ASN A 58 27.10 5.08 8.49
N THR A 59 26.28 5.55 7.54
CA THR A 59 25.34 4.70 6.84
C THR A 59 25.99 4.04 5.63
N ARG A 60 26.17 2.73 5.69
CA ARG A 60 26.85 1.95 4.62
C ARG A 60 26.15 2.10 3.26
N SER A 61 24.84 2.12 3.22
CA SER A 61 24.06 2.35 1.99
C SER A 61 24.35 3.72 1.38
N GLN A 62 24.54 4.75 2.19
CA GLN A 62 24.91 6.08 1.72
C GLN A 62 26.33 6.12 1.16
N ILE A 63 27.28 5.44 1.82
CA ILE A 63 28.69 5.47 1.43
C ILE A 63 28.96 4.62 0.18
N PHE A 64 28.39 3.42 0.11
CA PHE A 64 28.74 2.43 -0.90
C PHE A 64 27.77 2.33 -2.08
N ALA A 65 26.50 2.74 -1.91
CA ALA A 65 25.50 2.64 -2.98
C ALA A 65 25.53 3.76 -4.03
N LYS A 66 26.39 4.75 -3.83
CA LYS A 66 26.50 5.96 -4.68
C LYS A 66 25.27 6.87 -4.57
N SER A 67 25.37 8.05 -5.16
CA SER A 67 24.28 9.02 -5.20
C SER A 67 23.23 8.64 -6.23
N LEU A 68 22.01 9.12 -6.04
CA LEU A 68 20.98 9.00 -7.06
C LEU A 68 21.42 9.69 -8.35
N PRO A 69 21.19 9.09 -9.53
CA PRO A 69 21.40 9.74 -10.80
C PRO A 69 20.61 11.05 -10.92
N MET A 70 21.20 12.09 -11.50
CA MET A 70 20.60 13.41 -11.63
C MET A 70 19.19 13.39 -12.27
N PRO A 71 18.91 12.59 -13.31
CA PRO A 71 17.55 12.50 -13.87
C PRO A 71 16.49 12.07 -12.84
N LEU A 72 16.84 11.19 -11.88
CA LEU A 72 15.93 10.78 -10.81
C LEU A 72 15.71 11.91 -9.79
N VAL A 73 16.76 12.67 -9.48
CA VAL A 73 16.64 13.84 -8.57
C VAL A 73 15.72 14.90 -9.18
N LEU A 74 15.93 15.27 -10.45
CA LEU A 74 15.07 16.20 -11.18
C LEU A 74 13.63 15.66 -11.31
N GLY A 75 13.52 14.36 -11.54
CA GLY A 75 12.22 13.68 -11.58
C GLY A 75 11.47 13.74 -10.22
N ALA A 76 12.18 13.57 -9.10
CA ALA A 76 11.61 13.69 -7.76
C ALA A 76 11.15 15.13 -7.47
N GLN A 77 11.99 16.11 -7.81
CA GLN A 77 11.64 17.52 -7.68
C GLN A 77 10.38 17.86 -8.48
N LYS A 78 10.30 17.44 -9.73
CA LYS A 78 9.13 17.71 -10.58
C LYS A 78 7.85 17.08 -10.04
N ARG A 79 7.93 15.86 -9.51
CA ARG A 79 6.77 15.20 -8.88
C ARG A 79 6.34 15.88 -7.58
N LEU A 80 7.29 16.37 -6.79
CA LEU A 80 6.98 17.16 -5.61
C LEU A 80 6.24 18.46 -5.96
N GLU A 81 6.68 19.17 -7.00
CA GLU A 81 5.98 20.32 -7.54
C GLU A 81 4.55 19.96 -7.97
N MET A 82 4.40 18.89 -8.78
CA MET A 82 3.09 18.41 -9.23
C MET A 82 2.17 18.07 -8.05
N MET A 83 2.67 17.42 -7.00
CA MET A 83 1.88 17.10 -5.81
C MET A 83 1.39 18.35 -5.08
N ARG A 84 2.21 19.41 -5.04
CA ARG A 84 1.87 20.69 -4.41
C ARG A 84 0.88 21.51 -5.23
N ASP A 85 1.04 21.49 -6.54
CA ASP A 85 0.28 22.35 -7.47
C ASP A 85 -1.03 21.71 -7.93
N ARG A 86 -1.22 20.40 -7.67
CA ARG A 86 -2.35 19.62 -8.19
C ARG A 86 -3.08 18.84 -7.09
N PRO A 87 -3.82 19.53 -6.21
CA PRO A 87 -4.55 18.92 -5.10
C PRO A 87 -5.59 17.89 -5.55
N GLU A 88 -6.07 18.00 -6.80
CA GLU A 88 -7.05 17.06 -7.39
C GLU A 88 -6.55 15.61 -7.42
N PHE A 89 -5.25 15.35 -7.42
CA PHE A 89 -4.72 13.98 -7.34
C PHE A 89 -5.02 13.34 -5.98
N LYS A 90 -4.85 14.11 -4.90
CA LYS A 90 -5.19 13.64 -3.56
C LYS A 90 -6.69 13.44 -3.41
N GLU A 91 -7.48 14.40 -3.88
CA GLU A 91 -8.95 14.33 -3.80
C GLU A 91 -9.50 13.11 -4.53
N LYS A 92 -9.02 12.84 -5.75
CA LYS A 92 -9.38 11.64 -6.51
C LYS A 92 -8.97 10.36 -5.79
N LEU A 93 -7.73 10.30 -5.28
CA LEU A 93 -7.25 9.14 -4.53
C LEU A 93 -8.19 8.84 -3.36
N TRP A 94 -8.48 9.82 -2.53
CA TRP A 94 -9.29 9.62 -1.33
C TRP A 94 -10.77 9.34 -1.66
N THR A 95 -11.29 9.86 -2.75
CA THR A 95 -12.63 9.48 -3.26
C THR A 95 -12.68 7.98 -3.55
N ILE A 96 -11.70 7.44 -4.26
CA ILE A 96 -11.61 6.00 -4.56
C ILE A 96 -11.38 5.18 -3.30
N VAL A 97 -10.48 5.62 -2.40
CA VAL A 97 -10.20 4.95 -1.13
C VAL A 97 -11.47 4.83 -0.28
N HIS A 98 -12.19 5.92 -0.07
CA HIS A 98 -13.42 5.92 0.73
C HIS A 98 -14.50 5.03 0.12
N ALA A 99 -14.70 5.11 -1.20
CA ALA A 99 -15.65 4.28 -1.90
C ALA A 99 -15.31 2.78 -1.78
N LEU A 100 -14.03 2.42 -1.98
CA LEU A 100 -13.57 1.04 -1.85
C LEU A 100 -13.73 0.51 -0.42
N GLN A 101 -13.26 1.25 0.57
CA GLN A 101 -13.35 0.84 1.97
C GLN A 101 -14.80 0.72 2.44
N SER A 102 -15.65 1.67 2.07
CA SER A 102 -17.08 1.61 2.38
C SER A 102 -17.76 0.43 1.69
N GLY A 103 -17.48 0.21 0.42
CA GLY A 103 -18.02 -0.92 -0.34
C GLY A 103 -17.64 -2.27 0.24
N LEU A 104 -16.37 -2.47 0.58
CA LEU A 104 -15.88 -3.71 1.19
C LEU A 104 -16.48 -3.93 2.59
N LYS A 105 -16.57 -2.89 3.43
CA LYS A 105 -17.23 -2.97 4.74
C LYS A 105 -18.71 -3.35 4.61
N ASN A 106 -19.41 -2.72 3.68
CA ASN A 106 -20.84 -3.01 3.43
C ASN A 106 -21.05 -4.42 2.91
N ALA A 107 -20.06 -4.99 2.21
CA ALA A 107 -20.04 -6.39 1.78
C ALA A 107 -19.67 -7.38 2.92
N GLY A 108 -19.46 -6.89 4.15
CA GLY A 108 -19.15 -7.72 5.31
C GLY A 108 -17.69 -8.13 5.46
N LEU A 109 -16.78 -7.48 4.73
CA LEU A 109 -15.33 -7.72 4.84
C LEU A 109 -14.72 -6.94 6.00
N ASP A 110 -13.83 -7.57 6.74
CA ASP A 110 -13.09 -6.95 7.84
C ASP A 110 -11.88 -6.18 7.28
N LEU A 111 -11.85 -4.88 7.52
CA LEU A 111 -10.74 -4.00 7.15
C LEU A 111 -9.94 -3.51 8.37
N GLY A 112 -10.26 -3.98 9.57
CA GLY A 112 -9.72 -3.43 10.81
C GLY A 112 -10.00 -1.92 10.93
N ASN A 113 -9.11 -1.23 11.65
CA ASN A 113 -9.17 0.21 11.84
C ASN A 113 -8.20 0.92 10.88
N THR A 114 -8.52 0.94 9.58
CA THR A 114 -7.70 1.67 8.61
C THR A 114 -8.23 3.07 8.37
N ASN A 115 -7.30 4.03 8.35
CA ASN A 115 -7.52 5.44 7.99
C ASN A 115 -6.48 5.91 6.96
N SER A 116 -5.91 4.99 6.21
CA SER A 116 -4.88 5.25 5.20
C SER A 116 -5.35 4.79 3.81
N PRO A 117 -4.69 5.21 2.73
CA PRO A 117 -4.98 4.71 1.38
C PRO A 117 -4.75 3.21 1.22
N VAL A 118 -3.85 2.63 2.01
CA VAL A 118 -3.65 1.18 2.02
C VAL A 118 -4.85 0.53 2.71
N THR A 119 -5.58 -0.28 1.96
CA THR A 119 -6.81 -0.93 2.43
C THR A 119 -6.51 -2.41 2.70
N PRO A 120 -6.37 -2.81 3.97
CA PRO A 120 -6.21 -4.21 4.34
C PRO A 120 -7.56 -4.92 4.31
N VAL A 121 -7.58 -6.17 3.85
CA VAL A 121 -8.73 -7.07 3.99
C VAL A 121 -8.26 -8.27 4.80
N TYR A 122 -8.83 -8.43 5.99
CA TYR A 122 -8.50 -9.51 6.93
C TYR A 122 -9.34 -10.76 6.61
N LEU A 123 -8.66 -11.87 6.37
CA LEU A 123 -9.27 -13.16 6.10
C LEU A 123 -8.67 -14.22 7.03
N LYS A 124 -9.40 -15.29 7.25
CA LYS A 124 -8.91 -16.47 7.99
C LYS A 124 -8.37 -17.47 6.99
N GLY A 125 -7.22 -18.10 7.30
CA GLY A 125 -6.61 -19.11 6.48
C GLY A 125 -5.11 -19.24 6.71
N GLY A 126 -4.48 -20.14 5.99
CA GLY A 126 -3.05 -20.39 6.01
C GLY A 126 -2.35 -20.02 4.69
N PRO A 127 -1.05 -20.37 4.58
CA PRO A 127 -0.27 -20.04 3.38
C PRO A 127 -0.80 -20.67 2.08
N ALA A 128 -1.40 -21.86 2.15
CA ALA A 128 -1.94 -22.53 0.97
C ALA A 128 -3.14 -21.78 0.40
N GLU A 129 -4.12 -21.48 1.26
CA GLU A 129 -5.32 -20.70 0.91
C GLU A 129 -4.93 -19.30 0.42
N ALA A 130 -3.98 -18.64 1.08
CA ALA A 130 -3.50 -17.33 0.68
C ALA A 130 -2.89 -17.33 -0.73
N SER A 131 -2.08 -18.33 -1.05
CA SER A 131 -1.45 -18.47 -2.37
C SER A 131 -2.49 -18.70 -3.46
N ASN A 132 -3.40 -19.66 -3.24
CA ASN A 132 -4.44 -20.02 -4.20
C ASN A 132 -5.40 -18.84 -4.44
N LEU A 133 -5.78 -18.13 -3.39
CA LEU A 133 -6.65 -16.96 -3.45
C LEU A 133 -6.02 -15.81 -4.25
N VAL A 134 -4.73 -15.52 -4.04
CA VAL A 134 -4.04 -14.46 -4.81
C VAL A 134 -3.91 -14.83 -6.28
N VAL A 135 -3.68 -16.12 -6.59
CA VAL A 135 -3.67 -16.62 -7.98
C VAL A 135 -5.06 -16.47 -8.60
N ASP A 136 -6.13 -16.86 -7.89
CA ASP A 136 -7.51 -16.72 -8.39
C ASP A 136 -7.86 -15.24 -8.66
N LEU A 137 -7.54 -14.33 -7.73
CA LEU A 137 -7.73 -12.89 -7.93
C LEU A 137 -7.03 -12.38 -9.19
N ARG A 138 -5.79 -12.81 -9.42
CA ARG A 138 -5.01 -12.36 -10.55
C ARG A 138 -5.49 -12.94 -11.88
N GLU A 139 -5.69 -14.25 -11.94
CA GLU A 139 -5.96 -14.97 -13.21
C GLU A 139 -7.43 -14.86 -13.63
N ASN A 140 -8.36 -14.92 -12.68
CA ASN A 140 -9.80 -14.95 -13.00
C ASN A 140 -10.50 -13.59 -12.82
N TYR A 141 -9.96 -12.72 -11.95
CA TYR A 141 -10.55 -11.39 -11.71
C TYR A 141 -9.69 -10.25 -12.24
N GLY A 142 -8.45 -10.51 -12.66
CA GLY A 142 -7.52 -9.45 -13.11
C GLY A 142 -7.14 -8.46 -12.01
N ILE A 143 -7.29 -8.85 -10.73
CA ILE A 143 -6.99 -8.01 -9.58
C ILE A 143 -5.62 -8.38 -9.02
N PHE A 144 -4.69 -7.43 -9.07
CA PHE A 144 -3.37 -7.57 -8.45
C PHE A 144 -3.40 -6.95 -7.05
N CYS A 145 -3.14 -7.77 -6.03
CA CYS A 145 -2.95 -7.32 -4.66
C CYS A 145 -1.79 -8.04 -4.00
N SER A 146 -1.24 -7.44 -2.94
CA SER A 146 -0.21 -8.10 -2.14
C SER A 146 -0.84 -8.84 -0.96
N VAL A 147 -0.23 -9.97 -0.60
CA VAL A 147 -0.64 -10.77 0.57
C VAL A 147 0.38 -10.62 1.69
N VAL A 148 -0.11 -10.53 2.90
CA VAL A 148 0.68 -10.58 4.14
C VAL A 148 0.19 -11.74 4.99
N MET A 149 1.13 -12.56 5.43
CA MET A 149 0.85 -13.73 6.25
C MET A 149 1.96 -13.94 7.29
N TYR A 150 1.85 -14.97 8.11
CA TYR A 150 2.92 -15.36 9.02
C TYR A 150 4.28 -15.42 8.30
N PRO A 151 5.38 -14.90 8.89
CA PRO A 151 5.53 -14.44 10.28
C PRO A 151 5.19 -12.94 10.54
N VAL A 152 4.78 -12.19 9.53
CA VAL A 152 4.49 -10.75 9.65
C VAL A 152 3.22 -10.50 10.47
N VAL A 153 2.26 -11.42 10.37
CA VAL A 153 1.01 -11.43 11.14
C VAL A 153 0.85 -12.79 11.83
N PRO A 154 -0.04 -12.92 12.82
CA PRO A 154 -0.28 -14.20 13.51
C PRO A 154 -0.67 -15.33 12.56
N LYS A 155 -0.34 -16.59 12.95
CA LYS A 155 -0.78 -17.77 12.20
C LYS A 155 -2.31 -17.83 12.11
N GLY A 156 -2.81 -18.23 10.94
CA GLY A 156 -4.24 -18.31 10.67
C GLY A 156 -4.88 -17.01 10.21
N VAL A 157 -4.09 -15.96 10.05
CA VAL A 157 -4.52 -14.66 9.50
C VAL A 157 -3.87 -14.44 8.14
N ILE A 158 -4.69 -14.07 7.16
CA ILE A 158 -4.29 -13.59 5.85
C ILE A 158 -4.72 -12.13 5.75
N ILE A 159 -3.83 -11.24 5.31
CA ILE A 159 -4.19 -9.86 4.97
C ILE A 159 -3.90 -9.65 3.50
N LEU A 160 -4.94 -9.33 2.73
CA LEU A 160 -4.78 -8.81 1.38
C LEU A 160 -4.68 -7.29 1.46
N ARG A 161 -3.64 -6.71 0.86
CA ARG A 161 -3.48 -5.25 0.82
C ARG A 161 -3.88 -4.75 -0.56
N LEU A 162 -4.95 -3.97 -0.60
CA LEU A 162 -5.36 -3.22 -1.76
C LEU A 162 -4.75 -1.82 -1.69
N ILE A 163 -4.16 -1.39 -2.80
CA ILE A 163 -3.50 -0.09 -2.90
C ILE A 163 -4.14 0.66 -4.08
N PRO A 164 -5.29 1.31 -3.85
CA PRO A 164 -5.93 2.11 -4.88
C PRO A 164 -5.07 3.31 -5.27
N THR A 165 -5.28 3.80 -6.47
CA THR A 165 -4.61 4.97 -7.02
C THR A 165 -5.63 5.97 -7.55
N ALA A 166 -5.18 7.21 -7.80
CA ALA A 166 -6.03 8.27 -8.33
C ALA A 166 -6.52 8.05 -9.77
N VAL A 167 -6.02 7.00 -10.45
CA VAL A 167 -6.45 6.66 -11.82
C VAL A 167 -7.54 5.58 -11.86
N HIS A 168 -7.80 4.91 -10.75
CA HIS A 168 -8.94 3.99 -10.67
C HIS A 168 -10.26 4.74 -10.78
N THR A 169 -11.29 4.02 -11.23
CA THR A 169 -12.64 4.51 -11.43
C THR A 169 -13.62 3.92 -10.41
N MET A 170 -14.82 4.45 -10.35
CA MET A 170 -15.91 3.85 -9.55
C MET A 170 -16.33 2.48 -10.08
N GLU A 171 -16.16 2.21 -11.37
CA GLU A 171 -16.40 0.90 -11.96
C GLU A 171 -15.39 -0.13 -11.43
N ASP A 172 -14.10 0.24 -11.36
CA ASP A 172 -13.07 -0.61 -10.75
C ASP A 172 -13.37 -0.90 -9.28
N VAL A 173 -13.85 0.11 -8.53
CA VAL A 173 -14.28 -0.08 -7.14
C VAL A 173 -15.41 -1.09 -7.03
N ASN A 174 -16.48 -0.91 -7.79
CA ASN A 174 -17.65 -1.79 -7.76
C ASN A 174 -17.27 -3.22 -8.17
N TYR A 175 -16.46 -3.37 -9.20
CA TYR A 175 -15.93 -4.65 -9.64
C TYR A 175 -15.10 -5.33 -8.54
N THR A 176 -14.21 -4.59 -7.90
CA THR A 176 -13.36 -5.11 -6.82
C THR A 176 -14.19 -5.56 -5.62
N VAL A 177 -15.17 -4.77 -5.19
CA VAL A 177 -16.06 -5.14 -4.08
C VAL A 177 -16.81 -6.45 -4.38
N LYS A 178 -17.34 -6.60 -5.60
CA LYS A 178 -18.01 -7.83 -6.04
C LYS A 178 -17.04 -9.02 -6.01
N ALA A 179 -15.87 -8.88 -6.61
CA ALA A 179 -14.85 -9.93 -6.64
C ALA A 179 -14.47 -10.39 -5.22
N PHE A 180 -14.27 -9.45 -4.29
CA PHE A 180 -13.92 -9.77 -2.90
C PHE A 180 -15.04 -10.46 -2.13
N SER A 181 -16.30 -10.16 -2.42
CA SER A 181 -17.45 -10.89 -1.87
C SER A 181 -17.48 -12.35 -2.35
N GLU A 182 -17.18 -12.58 -3.62
CA GLU A 182 -17.08 -13.92 -4.20
C GLU A 182 -15.89 -14.70 -3.61
N ILE A 183 -14.71 -14.05 -3.50
CA ILE A 183 -13.52 -14.64 -2.88
C ILE A 183 -13.79 -15.06 -1.43
N GLN A 184 -14.43 -14.19 -0.64
CA GLN A 184 -14.80 -14.52 0.74
C GLN A 184 -15.72 -15.74 0.81
N SER A 185 -16.69 -15.82 -0.10
CA SER A 185 -17.59 -16.99 -0.20
C SER A 185 -16.83 -18.25 -0.57
N LYS A 186 -15.96 -18.21 -1.57
CA LYS A 186 -15.11 -19.34 -1.98
C LYS A 186 -14.21 -19.81 -0.82
N LEU A 187 -13.59 -18.87 -0.10
CA LEU A 187 -12.74 -19.18 1.06
C LEU A 187 -13.53 -19.89 2.16
N SER A 188 -14.74 -19.39 2.48
CA SER A 188 -15.61 -20.00 3.51
C SER A 188 -16.10 -21.41 3.13
N GLN A 189 -16.13 -21.73 1.84
CA GLN A 189 -16.49 -23.06 1.31
C GLN A 189 -15.27 -23.99 1.21
N GLY A 190 -14.07 -23.57 1.61
CA GLY A 190 -12.84 -24.36 1.54
C GLY A 190 -12.33 -24.59 0.10
N LEU A 191 -12.74 -23.75 -0.87
CA LEU A 191 -12.33 -23.92 -2.27
C LEU A 191 -10.86 -23.59 -2.52
N TYR A 192 -10.20 -22.94 -1.59
CA TYR A 192 -8.78 -22.63 -1.66
C TYR A 192 -7.89 -23.62 -0.89
N ASP A 193 -8.46 -24.66 -0.29
CA ASP A 193 -7.70 -25.75 0.28
C ASP A 193 -6.87 -26.43 -0.82
N ARG A 194 -5.64 -26.83 -0.47
CA ARG A 194 -4.64 -27.29 -1.43
C ARG A 194 -5.13 -28.45 -2.31
N GLU A 195 -5.98 -29.32 -1.77
CA GLU A 195 -6.53 -30.49 -2.50
C GLU A 195 -7.59 -30.08 -3.52
N ASN A 196 -8.40 -29.09 -3.24
CA ASN A 196 -9.50 -28.65 -4.10
C ASN A 196 -9.02 -27.73 -5.25
N TYR A 197 -7.95 -26.97 -5.05
CA TYR A 197 -7.47 -26.04 -6.08
C TYR A 197 -6.71 -26.74 -7.22
N ALA A 198 -5.99 -27.82 -6.91
CA ALA A 198 -5.27 -28.61 -7.91
C ALA A 198 -6.19 -29.32 -8.94
N VAL A 199 -7.47 -29.54 -8.63
CA VAL A 199 -8.46 -30.18 -9.51
C VAL A 199 -9.07 -29.16 -10.50
N GLY A 200 -9.07 -27.86 -10.18
CA GLY A 200 -9.67 -26.82 -11.03
C GLY A 200 -8.77 -26.25 -12.13
N LEU A 201 -7.45 -26.50 -12.07
CA LEU A 201 -6.49 -26.04 -13.07
C LEU A 201 -6.25 -27.02 -14.22
N GLY A 202 -6.95 -28.14 -14.25
CA GLY A 202 -6.78 -29.24 -15.22
C GLY A 202 -7.96 -29.47 -16.14
N SER A 203 -8.89 -28.55 -16.28
CA SER A 203 -10.04 -28.66 -17.21
C SER A 203 -10.09 -27.52 -18.21
#